data_6aff604f26d2225ff1b1fb49fdbf440a
#
_entry.id   6aff604f26d2225ff1b1fb49fdbf440a
#
_cell.length_a   1.000
_cell.length_b   1.000
_cell.length_c   1.000
_cell.angle_alpha   90.00
_cell.angle_beta   90.00
_cell.angle_gamma   90.00
#
_symmetry.space_group_name_H-M   'P 1'
#
loop_
_entity.id
_entity.type
_entity.pdbx_description
1 polymer ?
#
loop_
_entity_poly.entity_id
_entity_poly.type
_entity_poly.pdbx_seq_one_letter_code
_entity_poly.pdbx_strand_id
1 'polypeptide(L)'
;MANKVSDSVAVPGKQSRNERIEGFLREHYAFRYNTVKSRAEFRSSDGEFLPVTKYRLNSFRRELDRTIGISTSAENLRSMLESDFSERVNPVQAYFHKLPPATGTQAIDELAATVTVRNALHWSEYLTKWLVGVVANAMNDLGCQNHVCLVLTGEQGKFKTTWLDNLCPRSLASYLFTGKIDPQNKDVLTLVAEYLFINIDDQLKALNKRDENELKNLITAPSVKYRRPYDVYIEEYPHLASFMASVNGNDFLTDPTGSRRFLPFEVLSIDIDRAIWVNMDRVYAEARTLLSNGFRYWFDDAEIEELHRGNAAFHVQTIEYEMLLKGFEKPPEHAVTDCFMTTVEILDYLRSYSSLNLSEKRMGEALRKAGFERRSKRVNGNPVYGWVIEKITPNPFVSYGL
;
A
#
# COMPACT_ATOMS: atom_id res chain seq x y z
N MET A 1 -33.13 -50.07 -49.24
CA MET A 1 -31.68 -49.83 -49.31
C MET A 1 -31.22 -49.36 -47.99
N ALA A 2 -30.59 -50.17 -47.16
CA ALA A 2 -30.17 -49.87 -45.81
C ALA A 2 -28.73 -49.35 -45.85
N ASN A 3 -28.54 -48.08 -45.42
CA ASN A 3 -27.22 -47.50 -45.24
C ASN A 3 -26.60 -48.12 -43.99
N LYS A 4 -25.55 -48.88 -44.14
CA LYS A 4 -24.64 -49.30 -43.08
C LYS A 4 -23.81 -48.06 -42.63
N VAL A 5 -24.05 -47.55 -41.43
CA VAL A 5 -23.14 -46.73 -40.75
C VAL A 5 -22.00 -47.62 -40.25
N SER A 6 -20.82 -47.45 -40.82
CA SER A 6 -19.60 -48.11 -40.36
C SER A 6 -19.10 -47.40 -39.07
N ASP A 7 -19.31 -48.08 -37.95
CA ASP A 7 -18.58 -47.74 -36.70
C ASP A 7 -17.08 -47.95 -36.92
N SER A 8 -16.34 -46.89 -37.17
CA SER A 8 -14.88 -46.92 -37.12
C SER A 8 -14.47 -46.98 -35.65
N VAL A 9 -14.18 -48.16 -35.14
CA VAL A 9 -13.45 -48.39 -33.91
C VAL A 9 -12.08 -47.73 -34.06
N ALA A 10 -11.88 -46.61 -33.38
CA ALA A 10 -10.57 -45.96 -33.33
C ALA A 10 -9.56 -46.91 -32.69
N VAL A 11 -8.60 -47.37 -33.47
CA VAL A 11 -7.43 -48.13 -33.01
C VAL A 11 -6.67 -47.21 -32.05
N PRO A 12 -6.31 -47.63 -30.82
CA PRO A 12 -5.54 -46.80 -29.91
C PRO A 12 -4.19 -46.46 -30.55
N GLY A 13 -4.08 -45.23 -31.08
CA GLY A 13 -2.88 -44.73 -31.72
C GLY A 13 -1.71 -44.74 -30.71
N LYS A 14 -0.51 -45.04 -31.21
CA LYS A 14 0.73 -44.99 -30.44
C LYS A 14 0.84 -43.56 -29.84
N GLN A 15 0.78 -43.42 -28.51
CA GLN A 15 0.89 -42.12 -27.84
C GLN A 15 2.09 -41.33 -28.34
N SER A 16 1.89 -40.06 -28.66
CA SER A 16 2.96 -39.16 -29.05
C SER A 16 3.97 -39.01 -27.92
N ARG A 17 5.15 -38.55 -28.26
CA ARG A 17 6.21 -38.25 -27.25
C ARG A 17 5.72 -37.26 -26.21
N ASN A 18 5.00 -36.21 -26.60
CA ASN A 18 4.48 -35.19 -25.69
C ASN A 18 3.39 -35.76 -24.80
N GLU A 19 2.45 -36.54 -25.32
CA GLU A 19 1.43 -37.23 -24.50
C GLU A 19 2.04 -38.12 -23.42
N ARG A 20 3.14 -38.80 -23.71
CA ARG A 20 3.85 -39.62 -22.72
C ARG A 20 4.52 -38.75 -21.64
N ILE A 21 5.07 -37.60 -22.01
CA ILE A 21 5.63 -36.62 -21.06
C ILE A 21 4.53 -36.06 -20.17
N GLU A 22 3.41 -35.63 -20.74
CA GLU A 22 2.25 -35.11 -20.01
C GLU A 22 1.66 -36.14 -19.06
N GLY A 23 1.51 -37.38 -19.51
CA GLY A 23 1.03 -38.51 -18.69
C GLY A 23 1.93 -38.71 -17.46
N PHE A 24 3.25 -38.80 -17.67
CA PHE A 24 4.20 -38.91 -16.58
C PHE A 24 4.13 -37.73 -15.58
N LEU A 25 4.08 -36.49 -16.10
CA LEU A 25 4.01 -35.32 -15.28
C LEU A 25 2.73 -35.26 -14.44
N ARG A 26 1.56 -35.57 -15.02
CA ARG A 26 0.26 -35.61 -14.31
C ARG A 26 0.18 -36.74 -13.27
N GLU A 27 0.87 -37.84 -13.49
CA GLU A 27 0.91 -38.95 -12.53
C GLU A 27 1.69 -38.59 -11.26
N HIS A 28 2.75 -37.77 -11.39
CA HIS A 28 3.66 -37.50 -10.29
C HIS A 28 3.47 -36.12 -9.65
N TYR A 29 2.86 -35.16 -10.37
CA TYR A 29 2.74 -33.77 -9.98
C TYR A 29 1.41 -33.16 -10.37
N ALA A 30 0.92 -32.22 -9.55
CA ALA A 30 -0.09 -31.29 -9.96
C ALA A 30 0.56 -29.99 -10.44
N PHE A 31 0.09 -29.44 -11.56
CA PHE A 31 0.56 -28.18 -12.14
C PHE A 31 -0.55 -27.15 -12.18
N ARG A 32 -0.18 -25.88 -12.04
CA ARG A 32 -1.04 -24.74 -12.34
C ARG A 32 -0.23 -23.63 -12.97
N TYR A 33 -0.87 -22.79 -13.76
CA TYR A 33 -0.32 -21.53 -14.21
C TYR A 33 -0.84 -20.43 -13.31
N ASN A 34 0.06 -19.84 -12.51
CA ASN A 34 -0.24 -18.73 -11.62
C ASN A 34 -0.39 -17.46 -12.44
N THR A 35 -1.62 -16.94 -12.59
CA THR A 35 -1.91 -15.77 -13.43
C THR A 35 -1.40 -14.47 -12.84
N VAL A 36 -1.25 -14.37 -11.50
CA VAL A 36 -0.70 -13.20 -10.81
C VAL A 36 0.80 -13.07 -11.06
N LYS A 37 1.55 -14.17 -10.84
CA LYS A 37 3.01 -14.19 -11.01
C LYS A 37 3.44 -14.58 -12.44
N SER A 38 2.49 -14.87 -13.35
CA SER A 38 2.70 -15.33 -14.73
C SER A 38 3.78 -16.39 -14.86
N ARG A 39 3.60 -17.48 -14.11
CA ARG A 39 4.55 -18.60 -14.12
C ARG A 39 3.86 -19.92 -13.80
N ALA A 40 4.44 -21.01 -14.32
CA ALA A 40 4.02 -22.34 -13.93
C ALA A 40 4.46 -22.63 -12.48
N GLU A 41 3.59 -23.28 -11.73
CA GLU A 41 3.83 -23.79 -10.38
C GLU A 41 3.47 -25.27 -10.33
N PHE A 42 4.14 -26.00 -9.47
CA PHE A 42 3.93 -27.43 -9.28
C PHE A 42 3.84 -27.79 -7.80
N ARG A 43 3.19 -28.89 -7.50
CA ARG A 43 3.27 -29.55 -6.20
C ARG A 43 3.36 -31.06 -6.38
N SER A 44 4.06 -31.73 -5.46
CA SER A 44 4.06 -33.19 -5.31
C SER A 44 3.07 -33.54 -4.19
N SER A 45 2.16 -34.48 -4.48
CA SER A 45 1.14 -34.93 -3.52
C SER A 45 0.38 -33.77 -2.84
N ASP A 46 0.35 -33.70 -1.53
CA ASP A 46 -0.41 -32.74 -0.71
C ASP A 46 0.40 -31.49 -0.30
N GLY A 47 1.57 -31.24 -0.93
CA GLY A 47 2.42 -30.10 -0.64
C GLY A 47 1.87 -28.77 -1.14
N GLU A 48 2.56 -27.70 -0.81
CA GLU A 48 2.29 -26.37 -1.35
C GLU A 48 2.75 -26.27 -2.82
N PHE A 49 2.09 -25.38 -3.57
CA PHE A 49 2.53 -25.06 -4.93
C PHE A 49 3.82 -24.22 -4.89
N LEU A 50 4.86 -24.74 -5.53
CA LEU A 50 6.17 -24.10 -5.65
C LEU A 50 6.41 -23.65 -7.09
N PRO A 51 7.18 -22.57 -7.32
CA PRO A 51 7.49 -22.13 -8.67
C PRO A 51 8.35 -23.15 -9.42
N VAL A 52 8.06 -23.33 -10.70
CA VAL A 52 8.88 -24.15 -11.59
C VAL A 52 10.13 -23.35 -11.96
N THR A 53 11.20 -23.50 -11.18
CA THR A 53 12.50 -22.88 -11.44
C THR A 53 13.29 -23.60 -12.53
N LYS A 54 14.37 -22.97 -13.04
CA LYS A 54 15.32 -23.63 -13.97
C LYS A 54 15.89 -24.91 -13.38
N TYR A 55 16.18 -24.92 -12.08
CA TYR A 55 16.66 -26.12 -11.39
C TYR A 55 15.61 -27.24 -11.46
N ARG A 56 14.35 -26.92 -11.19
CA ARG A 56 13.25 -27.89 -11.20
C ARG A 56 12.94 -28.42 -12.60
N LEU A 57 12.98 -27.57 -13.63
CA LEU A 57 12.89 -28.02 -15.04
C LEU A 57 13.96 -29.05 -15.38
N ASN A 58 15.21 -28.83 -14.96
CA ASN A 58 16.28 -29.79 -15.18
C ASN A 58 16.09 -31.09 -14.38
N SER A 59 15.49 -31.02 -13.19
CA SER A 59 15.12 -32.21 -12.42
C SER A 59 14.04 -33.02 -13.13
N PHE A 60 12.98 -32.40 -13.63
CA PHE A 60 11.93 -33.08 -14.44
C PHE A 60 12.53 -33.76 -15.68
N ARG A 61 13.49 -33.11 -16.37
CA ARG A 61 14.20 -33.72 -17.52
C ARG A 61 14.91 -35.00 -17.13
N ARG A 62 15.62 -35.01 -16.02
CA ARG A 62 16.34 -36.21 -15.54
C ARG A 62 15.39 -37.30 -15.08
N GLU A 63 14.26 -36.95 -14.47
CA GLU A 63 13.23 -37.91 -14.07
C GLU A 63 12.60 -38.57 -15.29
N LEU A 64 12.23 -37.81 -16.33
CA LEU A 64 11.70 -38.30 -17.58
C LEU A 64 12.66 -39.26 -18.31
N ASP A 65 13.95 -38.86 -18.38
CA ASP A 65 14.98 -39.71 -19.03
C ASP A 65 15.18 -41.03 -18.27
N ARG A 66 15.26 -40.97 -16.94
CA ARG A 66 15.48 -42.16 -16.11
C ARG A 66 14.28 -43.11 -16.05
N THR A 67 13.05 -42.57 -15.97
CA THR A 67 11.87 -43.37 -15.69
C THR A 67 11.21 -43.89 -16.94
N ILE A 68 11.09 -43.07 -17.97
CA ILE A 68 10.38 -43.43 -19.21
C ILE A 68 11.27 -43.37 -20.47
N GLY A 69 12.57 -43.12 -20.32
CA GLY A 69 13.55 -43.07 -21.41
C GLY A 69 13.30 -41.92 -22.41
N ILE A 70 12.70 -40.83 -21.98
CA ILE A 70 12.43 -39.67 -22.85
C ILE A 70 13.32 -38.51 -22.51
N SER A 71 14.23 -38.17 -23.42
CA SER A 71 15.04 -36.94 -23.32
C SER A 71 14.28 -35.77 -23.94
N THR A 72 14.18 -34.62 -23.23
CA THR A 72 13.52 -33.42 -23.72
C THR A 72 14.33 -32.17 -23.33
N SER A 73 14.06 -31.03 -23.96
CA SER A 73 14.72 -29.74 -23.57
C SER A 73 13.96 -29.07 -22.44
N ALA A 74 14.67 -28.19 -21.68
CA ALA A 74 14.04 -27.34 -20.67
C ALA A 74 13.02 -26.38 -21.29
N GLU A 75 13.30 -25.89 -22.49
CA GLU A 75 12.44 -25.00 -23.28
C GLU A 75 11.10 -25.69 -23.61
N ASN A 76 11.15 -26.93 -24.14
CA ASN A 76 9.94 -27.70 -24.46
C ASN A 76 9.08 -27.96 -23.22
N LEU A 77 9.71 -28.31 -22.08
CA LEU A 77 8.96 -28.47 -20.82
C LEU A 77 8.36 -27.16 -20.35
N ARG A 78 9.11 -26.04 -20.43
CA ARG A 78 8.58 -24.73 -20.06
C ARG A 78 7.37 -24.38 -20.92
N SER A 79 7.48 -24.46 -22.25
CA SER A 79 6.37 -24.15 -23.17
C SER A 79 5.13 -25.03 -22.93
N MET A 80 5.32 -26.28 -22.57
CA MET A 80 4.24 -27.19 -22.18
C MET A 80 3.60 -26.77 -20.87
N LEU A 81 4.39 -26.48 -19.82
CA LEU A 81 3.89 -26.09 -18.49
C LEU A 81 3.25 -24.70 -18.48
N GLU A 82 3.60 -23.84 -19.43
CA GLU A 82 3.03 -22.49 -19.61
C GLU A 82 1.92 -22.46 -20.67
N SER A 83 1.36 -23.63 -21.02
CA SER A 83 0.22 -23.81 -21.92
C SER A 83 -1.05 -24.24 -21.17
N ASP A 84 -2.06 -24.65 -21.91
CA ASP A 84 -3.31 -25.26 -21.42
C ASP A 84 -3.13 -26.60 -20.70
N PHE A 85 -1.92 -27.16 -20.70
CA PHE A 85 -1.55 -28.28 -19.84
C PHE A 85 -1.71 -27.94 -18.35
N SER A 86 -1.44 -26.70 -17.97
CA SER A 86 -1.55 -26.18 -16.59
C SER A 86 -2.82 -25.35 -16.44
N GLU A 87 -3.68 -25.69 -15.49
CA GLU A 87 -4.86 -24.90 -15.17
C GLU A 87 -4.47 -23.47 -14.76
N ARG A 88 -5.12 -22.46 -15.36
CA ARG A 88 -4.91 -21.06 -15.01
C ARG A 88 -5.60 -20.73 -13.69
N VAL A 89 -4.86 -20.32 -12.71
CA VAL A 89 -5.37 -20.00 -11.36
C VAL A 89 -4.85 -18.64 -10.90
N ASN A 90 -5.73 -17.82 -10.36
CA ASN A 90 -5.35 -16.69 -9.51
C ASN A 90 -5.30 -17.16 -8.04
N PRO A 91 -4.13 -17.40 -7.45
CA PRO A 91 -4.05 -17.97 -6.09
C PRO A 91 -4.60 -17.04 -5.01
N VAL A 92 -4.57 -15.73 -5.24
CA VAL A 92 -5.12 -14.73 -4.29
C VAL A 92 -6.64 -14.81 -4.29
N GLN A 93 -7.29 -14.78 -5.46
CA GLN A 93 -8.75 -14.94 -5.55
C GLN A 93 -9.19 -16.33 -5.06
N ALA A 94 -8.43 -17.37 -5.40
CA ALA A 94 -8.71 -18.73 -4.93
C ALA A 94 -8.67 -18.84 -3.40
N TYR A 95 -7.76 -18.12 -2.73
CA TYR A 95 -7.72 -18.03 -1.28
C TYR A 95 -9.02 -17.43 -0.73
N PHE A 96 -9.42 -16.24 -1.20
CA PHE A 96 -10.63 -15.59 -0.71
C PHE A 96 -11.90 -16.40 -1.01
N HIS A 97 -11.98 -17.06 -2.16
CA HIS A 97 -13.11 -17.93 -2.50
C HIS A 97 -13.24 -19.14 -1.57
N LYS A 98 -12.13 -19.70 -1.09
CA LYS A 98 -12.11 -20.87 -0.21
C LYS A 98 -12.43 -20.57 1.24
N LEU A 99 -12.33 -19.30 1.67
CA LEU A 99 -12.67 -18.96 3.04
C LEU A 99 -14.12 -19.33 3.35
N PRO A 100 -14.40 -19.94 4.52
CA PRO A 100 -15.77 -20.19 4.93
C PRO A 100 -16.50 -18.85 5.20
N PRO A 101 -17.83 -18.81 5.17
CA PRO A 101 -18.58 -17.68 5.67
C PRO A 101 -18.18 -17.38 7.13
N ALA A 102 -18.14 -16.10 7.51
CA ALA A 102 -17.82 -15.71 8.87
C ALA A 102 -18.84 -16.27 9.86
N THR A 103 -18.37 -16.86 10.93
CA THR A 103 -19.21 -17.39 12.04
C THR A 103 -19.42 -16.37 13.17
N GLY A 104 -19.10 -15.10 12.94
CA GLY A 104 -19.22 -13.98 13.89
C GLY A 104 -18.62 -12.70 13.29
N THR A 105 -18.74 -11.59 14.01
CA THR A 105 -18.33 -10.25 13.57
C THR A 105 -17.31 -9.62 14.51
N GLN A 106 -16.40 -10.41 15.06
CA GLN A 106 -15.45 -9.93 16.10
C GLN A 106 -13.98 -10.14 15.75
N ALA A 107 -13.66 -10.83 14.66
CA ALA A 107 -12.27 -11.15 14.34
C ALA A 107 -11.46 -9.90 13.95
N ILE A 108 -12.09 -8.93 13.29
CA ILE A 108 -11.46 -7.64 12.97
C ILE A 108 -11.26 -6.83 14.25
N ASP A 109 -12.22 -6.80 15.16
CA ASP A 109 -12.08 -6.11 16.45
C ASP A 109 -11.03 -6.78 17.34
N GLU A 110 -10.94 -8.12 17.33
CA GLU A 110 -9.87 -8.88 18.02
C GLU A 110 -8.48 -8.46 17.50
N LEU A 111 -8.34 -8.29 16.17
CA LEU A 111 -7.12 -7.79 15.54
C LEU A 111 -6.85 -6.33 15.93
N ALA A 112 -7.85 -5.45 15.82
CA ALA A 112 -7.74 -4.03 16.17
C ALA A 112 -7.31 -3.83 17.61
N ALA A 113 -7.84 -4.65 18.54
CA ALA A 113 -7.53 -4.59 19.98
C ALA A 113 -6.08 -4.98 20.31
N THR A 114 -5.31 -5.52 19.36
CA THR A 114 -3.86 -5.78 19.55
C THR A 114 -3.00 -4.53 19.42
N VAL A 115 -3.57 -3.42 18.95
CA VAL A 115 -2.87 -2.14 18.75
C VAL A 115 -3.54 -1.05 19.57
N THR A 116 -2.78 -0.40 20.42
CA THR A 116 -3.21 0.82 21.13
C THR A 116 -2.71 2.02 20.37
N VAL A 117 -3.63 2.83 19.85
CA VAL A 117 -3.33 4.08 19.13
C VAL A 117 -3.68 5.30 19.98
N ARG A 118 -3.03 6.44 19.74
CA ARG A 118 -3.25 7.69 20.48
C ARG A 118 -4.68 8.21 20.34
N ASN A 119 -5.24 8.18 19.14
CA ASN A 119 -6.64 8.53 18.87
C ASN A 119 -7.38 7.31 18.37
N ALA A 120 -8.08 6.64 19.28
CA ALA A 120 -8.77 5.38 19.00
C ALA A 120 -10.16 5.57 18.36
N LEU A 121 -10.67 6.82 18.22
CA LEU A 121 -12.06 7.09 17.83
C LEU A 121 -12.48 6.34 16.55
N HIS A 122 -11.62 6.30 15.55
CA HIS A 122 -11.91 5.65 14.25
C HIS A 122 -11.00 4.45 13.95
N TRP A 123 -10.20 3.98 14.91
CA TRP A 123 -9.20 2.95 14.63
C TRP A 123 -9.83 1.66 14.09
N SER A 124 -10.78 1.06 14.84
CA SER A 124 -11.40 -0.21 14.43
C SER A 124 -12.23 -0.05 13.17
N GLU A 125 -13.01 1.04 13.05
CA GLU A 125 -13.82 1.32 11.86
C GLU A 125 -12.97 1.46 10.60
N TYR A 126 -11.91 2.26 10.65
CA TYR A 126 -11.07 2.52 9.49
C TYR A 126 -10.19 1.32 9.13
N LEU A 127 -9.74 0.54 10.13
CA LEU A 127 -9.11 -0.74 9.88
C LEU A 127 -10.07 -1.70 9.17
N THR A 128 -11.33 -1.76 9.60
CA THR A 128 -12.38 -2.57 8.95
C THR A 128 -12.57 -2.15 7.51
N LYS A 129 -12.73 -0.85 7.23
CA LYS A 129 -12.84 -0.32 5.86
C LYS A 129 -11.64 -0.70 5.01
N TRP A 130 -10.43 -0.58 5.56
CA TRP A 130 -9.21 -0.92 4.84
C TRP A 130 -9.13 -2.43 4.53
N LEU A 131 -9.43 -3.31 5.50
CA LEU A 131 -9.43 -4.77 5.30
C LEU A 131 -10.50 -5.22 4.30
N VAL A 132 -11.71 -4.65 4.36
CA VAL A 132 -12.75 -4.91 3.35
C VAL A 132 -12.30 -4.40 1.98
N GLY A 133 -11.62 -3.25 1.93
CA GLY A 133 -11.00 -2.71 0.72
C GLY A 133 -9.93 -3.65 0.13
N VAL A 134 -9.13 -4.32 0.96
CA VAL A 134 -8.18 -5.36 0.53
C VAL A 134 -8.89 -6.49 -0.19
N VAL A 135 -9.98 -7.02 0.40
CA VAL A 135 -10.76 -8.10 -0.20
C VAL A 135 -11.42 -7.63 -1.50
N ALA A 136 -12.03 -6.45 -1.50
CA ALA A 136 -12.66 -5.88 -2.69
C ALA A 136 -11.66 -5.71 -3.84
N ASN A 137 -10.45 -5.21 -3.52
CA ASN A 137 -9.39 -5.03 -4.50
C ASN A 137 -8.87 -6.36 -5.06
N ALA A 138 -8.66 -7.35 -4.21
CA ALA A 138 -8.17 -8.66 -4.60
C ALA A 138 -9.17 -9.47 -5.45
N MET A 139 -10.46 -9.25 -5.25
CA MET A 139 -11.54 -9.94 -5.94
C MET A 139 -11.99 -9.24 -7.23
N ASN A 140 -11.45 -8.07 -7.53
CA ASN A 140 -11.82 -7.27 -8.69
C ASN A 140 -10.64 -7.12 -9.66
N ASP A 141 -10.84 -7.54 -10.92
CA ASP A 141 -9.84 -7.37 -11.97
C ASP A 141 -9.97 -6.01 -12.71
N LEU A 142 -10.97 -5.22 -12.38
CA LEU A 142 -11.28 -3.94 -13.04
C LEU A 142 -11.17 -2.76 -12.07
N GLY A 143 -10.04 -2.08 -12.13
CA GLY A 143 -9.79 -0.88 -11.33
C GLY A 143 -9.35 -1.16 -9.90
N CYS A 144 -8.75 -0.18 -9.27
CA CYS A 144 -8.35 -0.23 -7.87
C CYS A 144 -9.58 0.00 -6.97
N GLN A 145 -9.71 -0.80 -5.91
CA GLN A 145 -10.79 -0.69 -4.93
C GLN A 145 -10.29 -0.18 -3.57
N ASN A 146 -9.00 -0.30 -3.27
CA ASN A 146 -8.41 0.15 -2.02
C ASN A 146 -7.51 1.39 -2.25
N HIS A 147 -8.11 2.56 -2.14
CA HIS A 147 -7.47 3.85 -2.47
C HIS A 147 -6.66 4.46 -1.31
N VAL A 148 -6.44 3.74 -0.23
CA VAL A 148 -5.75 4.26 0.96
C VAL A 148 -4.62 3.34 1.39
N CYS A 149 -3.53 3.97 1.85
CA CYS A 149 -2.40 3.31 2.49
C CYS A 149 -2.58 3.36 4.01
N LEU A 150 -2.65 2.21 4.67
CA LEU A 150 -2.67 2.12 6.13
C LEU A 150 -1.27 2.45 6.66
N VAL A 151 -1.16 3.48 7.52
CA VAL A 151 0.14 3.92 8.02
C VAL A 151 0.19 3.83 9.54
N LEU A 152 1.12 3.06 10.07
CA LEU A 152 1.41 3.02 11.51
C LEU A 152 2.63 3.89 11.81
N THR A 153 2.43 4.96 12.60
CA THR A 153 3.48 5.89 13.01
C THR A 153 3.83 5.70 14.49
N GLY A 154 4.88 6.35 14.96
CA GLY A 154 5.27 6.35 16.38
C GLY A 154 6.72 5.90 16.59
N GLU A 155 7.09 5.68 17.84
CA GLU A 155 8.47 5.34 18.23
C GLU A 155 9.00 4.08 17.55
N GLN A 156 10.32 4.02 17.37
CA GLN A 156 11.00 2.82 16.88
C GLN A 156 10.90 1.67 17.90
N GLY A 157 10.92 0.43 17.41
CA GLY A 157 10.88 -0.76 18.27
C GLY A 157 9.48 -1.16 18.74
N LYS A 158 8.41 -0.54 18.25
CA LYS A 158 7.01 -0.86 18.60
C LYS A 158 6.37 -1.95 17.71
N PHE A 159 7.16 -2.76 17.02
CA PHE A 159 6.69 -3.88 16.17
C PHE A 159 5.73 -3.49 15.02
N LYS A 160 5.71 -2.22 14.59
CA LYS A 160 4.80 -1.73 13.54
C LYS A 160 4.90 -2.53 12.24
N THR A 161 6.11 -2.67 11.71
CA THR A 161 6.39 -3.43 10.47
C THR A 161 5.97 -4.89 10.61
N THR A 162 6.31 -5.52 11.72
CA THR A 162 5.95 -6.93 12.00
C THR A 162 4.43 -7.12 12.07
N TRP A 163 3.71 -6.20 12.71
CA TRP A 163 2.25 -6.25 12.80
C TRP A 163 1.60 -6.10 11.42
N LEU A 164 2.08 -5.15 10.61
CA LEU A 164 1.62 -4.97 9.24
C LEU A 164 1.89 -6.22 8.39
N ASP A 165 3.08 -6.82 8.49
CA ASP A 165 3.41 -8.04 7.76
C ASP A 165 2.51 -9.21 8.15
N ASN A 166 2.10 -9.30 9.42
CA ASN A 166 1.17 -10.32 9.90
C ASN A 166 -0.25 -10.18 9.36
N LEU A 167 -0.62 -9.06 8.73
CA LEU A 167 -1.89 -8.93 8.01
C LEU A 167 -1.94 -9.83 6.77
N CYS A 168 -0.79 -10.24 6.23
CA CYS A 168 -0.73 -11.18 5.13
C CYS A 168 -0.99 -12.61 5.62
N PRO A 169 -2.01 -13.33 5.09
CA PRO A 169 -2.23 -14.74 5.42
C PRO A 169 -0.98 -15.57 5.10
N ARG A 170 -0.66 -16.54 5.95
CA ARG A 170 0.53 -17.39 5.78
C ARG A 170 0.56 -18.09 4.42
N SER A 171 -0.58 -18.55 3.94
CA SER A 171 -0.72 -19.18 2.62
C SER A 171 -0.44 -18.24 1.44
N LEU A 172 -0.47 -16.91 1.68
CA LEU A 172 -0.20 -15.86 0.71
C LEU A 172 1.11 -15.12 1.00
N ALA A 173 2.00 -15.64 1.85
CA ALA A 173 3.24 -14.98 2.24
C ALA A 173 4.12 -14.56 1.03
N SER A 174 4.08 -15.32 -0.08
CA SER A 174 4.79 -14.95 -1.31
C SER A 174 4.19 -13.74 -2.05
N TYR A 175 3.05 -13.22 -1.60
CA TYR A 175 2.36 -12.04 -2.13
C TYR A 175 2.49 -10.83 -1.20
N LEU A 176 3.37 -10.88 -0.22
CA LEU A 176 3.78 -9.75 0.62
C LEU A 176 5.13 -9.23 0.13
N PHE A 177 5.22 -7.94 -0.11
CA PHE A 177 6.47 -7.22 -0.27
C PHE A 177 6.67 -6.28 0.92
N THR A 178 7.81 -6.37 1.59
CA THR A 178 8.19 -5.46 2.67
C THR A 178 9.54 -4.85 2.34
N GLY A 179 9.60 -3.54 2.30
CA GLY A 179 10.84 -2.84 1.98
C GLY A 179 10.64 -1.45 1.42
N LYS A 180 11.71 -0.92 0.85
CA LYS A 180 11.70 0.39 0.18
C LYS A 180 11.29 0.22 -1.28
N ILE A 181 10.52 1.18 -1.78
CA ILE A 181 10.12 1.27 -3.18
C ILE A 181 10.64 2.58 -3.78
N ASP A 182 10.92 2.56 -5.06
CA ASP A 182 11.16 3.79 -5.83
C ASP A 182 9.92 4.07 -6.70
N PRO A 183 9.06 5.04 -6.32
CA PRO A 183 7.83 5.33 -7.05
C PRO A 183 8.04 5.75 -8.51
N GLN A 184 9.25 6.19 -8.87
CA GLN A 184 9.60 6.60 -10.23
C GLN A 184 10.13 5.44 -11.08
N ASN A 185 10.55 4.33 -10.45
CA ASN A 185 11.05 3.16 -11.17
C ASN A 185 9.89 2.33 -11.72
N LYS A 186 9.99 1.94 -13.00
CA LYS A 186 8.99 1.09 -13.66
C LYS A 186 8.82 -0.28 -12.99
N ASP A 187 9.82 -0.76 -12.28
CA ASP A 187 9.76 -2.04 -11.57
C ASP A 187 8.71 -2.06 -10.45
N VAL A 188 8.35 -0.87 -9.91
CA VAL A 188 7.27 -0.76 -8.92
C VAL A 188 5.91 -1.19 -9.49
N LEU A 189 5.69 -1.05 -10.80
CA LEU A 189 4.46 -1.47 -11.46
C LEU A 189 4.27 -2.99 -11.37
N THR A 190 5.38 -3.75 -11.41
CA THR A 190 5.36 -5.19 -11.18
C THR A 190 4.93 -5.53 -9.76
N LEU A 191 5.40 -4.75 -8.77
CA LEU A 191 4.98 -4.94 -7.37
C LEU A 191 3.46 -4.72 -7.24
N VAL A 192 2.93 -3.66 -7.85
CA VAL A 192 1.49 -3.34 -7.80
C VAL A 192 0.62 -4.44 -8.41
N ALA A 193 1.09 -5.10 -9.48
CA ALA A 193 0.35 -6.16 -10.17
C ALA A 193 0.51 -7.54 -9.51
N GLU A 194 1.64 -7.81 -8.86
CA GLU A 194 2.02 -9.17 -8.45
C GLU A 194 1.98 -9.41 -6.94
N TYR A 195 1.78 -8.37 -6.12
CA TYR A 195 1.72 -8.50 -4.66
C TYR A 195 0.36 -8.04 -4.13
N LEU A 196 -0.17 -8.79 -3.18
CA LEU A 196 -1.41 -8.42 -2.46
C LEU A 196 -1.15 -7.28 -1.49
N PHE A 197 0.03 -7.29 -0.84
CA PHE A 197 0.45 -6.27 0.10
C PHE A 197 1.81 -5.69 -0.28
N ILE A 198 1.89 -4.37 -0.22
CA ILE A 198 3.14 -3.62 -0.28
C ILE A 198 3.29 -2.87 1.04
N ASN A 199 4.19 -3.36 1.91
CA ASN A 199 4.55 -2.73 3.17
C ASN A 199 5.79 -1.85 2.97
N ILE A 200 5.59 -0.54 2.95
CA ILE A 200 6.66 0.46 2.79
C ILE A 200 7.29 0.69 4.16
N ASP A 201 8.49 0.13 4.37
CA ASP A 201 9.17 0.15 5.67
C ASP A 201 10.04 1.39 5.84
N ASP A 202 9.65 2.25 6.79
CA ASP A 202 10.37 3.46 7.25
C ASP A 202 10.89 4.37 6.12
N GLN A 203 10.12 4.50 5.05
CA GLN A 203 10.52 5.30 3.88
C GLN A 203 9.72 6.58 3.70
N LEU A 204 8.44 6.61 4.12
CA LEU A 204 7.53 7.73 3.80
C LEU A 204 8.09 9.09 4.24
N LYS A 205 8.79 9.15 5.39
CA LYS A 205 9.43 10.37 5.89
C LYS A 205 10.56 10.88 5.00
N ALA A 206 11.22 10.00 4.25
CA ALA A 206 12.33 10.33 3.35
C ALA A 206 11.87 10.75 1.94
N LEU A 207 10.58 10.58 1.61
CA LEU A 207 10.05 10.97 0.32
C LEU A 207 10.01 12.49 0.16
N ASN A 208 10.53 12.96 -0.97
CA ASN A 208 10.28 14.34 -1.37
C ASN A 208 8.86 14.50 -1.91
N LYS A 209 8.41 15.73 -2.13
CA LYS A 209 7.04 16.03 -2.61
C LYS A 209 6.71 15.33 -3.94
N ARG A 210 7.68 15.17 -4.84
CA ARG A 210 7.48 14.52 -6.14
C ARG A 210 7.23 13.02 -5.95
N ASP A 211 8.07 12.35 -5.17
CA ASP A 211 7.96 10.92 -4.91
C ASP A 211 6.69 10.59 -4.12
N GLU A 212 6.29 11.45 -3.16
CA GLU A 212 5.01 11.33 -2.46
C GLU A 212 3.83 11.41 -3.44
N ASN A 213 3.88 12.32 -4.43
CA ASN A 213 2.82 12.44 -5.42
C ASN A 213 2.77 11.24 -6.37
N GLU A 214 3.93 10.71 -6.78
CA GLU A 214 3.98 9.48 -7.57
C GLU A 214 3.44 8.27 -6.78
N LEU A 215 3.78 8.18 -5.49
CA LEU A 215 3.21 7.14 -4.62
C LEU A 215 1.68 7.27 -4.50
N LYS A 216 1.16 8.49 -4.34
CA LYS A 216 -0.29 8.75 -4.34
C LYS A 216 -0.96 8.29 -5.63
N ASN A 217 -0.30 8.49 -6.78
CA ASN A 217 -0.80 8.03 -8.07
C ASN A 217 -0.78 6.51 -8.15
N LEU A 218 0.28 5.85 -7.68
CA LEU A 218 0.37 4.39 -7.62
C LEU A 218 -0.74 3.79 -6.75
N ILE A 219 -0.99 4.34 -5.56
CA ILE A 219 -2.04 3.84 -4.63
C ILE A 219 -3.42 3.81 -5.29
N THR A 220 -3.72 4.75 -6.20
CA THR A 220 -5.06 4.89 -6.81
C THR A 220 -5.10 4.54 -8.29
N ALA A 221 -4.01 4.05 -8.86
CA ALA A 221 -3.97 3.66 -10.27
C ALA A 221 -4.98 2.54 -10.55
N PRO A 222 -5.86 2.66 -11.54
CA PRO A 222 -6.88 1.64 -11.81
C PRO A 222 -6.28 0.33 -12.34
N SER A 223 -5.15 0.40 -13.01
CA SER A 223 -4.38 -0.70 -13.58
C SER A 223 -2.94 -0.24 -13.77
N VAL A 224 -2.05 -1.17 -14.08
CA VAL A 224 -0.66 -0.87 -14.40
C VAL A 224 -0.28 -1.45 -15.75
N LYS A 225 0.53 -0.70 -16.51
CA LYS A 225 1.00 -1.11 -17.85
C LYS A 225 2.51 -1.23 -17.85
N TYR A 226 3.00 -2.44 -18.05
CA TYR A 226 4.42 -2.70 -18.16
C TYR A 226 4.70 -3.92 -19.03
N ARG A 227 5.97 -4.07 -19.43
CA ARG A 227 6.45 -5.25 -20.14
C ARG A 227 7.22 -6.12 -19.16
N ARG A 228 6.77 -7.35 -18.97
CA ARG A 228 7.51 -8.31 -18.17
C ARG A 228 8.87 -8.64 -18.79
N PRO A 229 9.86 -9.06 -17.98
CA PRO A 229 11.12 -9.54 -18.52
C PRO A 229 10.89 -10.65 -19.54
N TYR A 230 11.50 -10.53 -20.71
CA TYR A 230 11.42 -11.43 -21.86
C TYR A 230 10.10 -11.40 -22.65
N ASP A 231 9.08 -10.66 -22.25
CA ASP A 231 7.88 -10.45 -23.06
C ASP A 231 8.13 -9.45 -24.20
N VAL A 232 7.36 -9.62 -25.28
CA VAL A 232 7.48 -8.77 -26.47
C VAL A 232 6.66 -7.49 -26.33
N TYR A 233 5.49 -7.59 -25.70
CA TYR A 233 4.49 -6.53 -25.66
C TYR A 233 4.37 -5.91 -24.27
N ILE A 234 3.92 -4.64 -24.24
CA ILE A 234 3.42 -4.02 -23.02
C ILE A 234 1.97 -4.48 -22.83
N GLU A 235 1.68 -5.04 -21.70
CA GLU A 235 0.34 -5.50 -21.33
C GLU A 235 -0.20 -4.72 -20.16
N GLU A 236 -1.52 -4.72 -20.01
CA GLU A 236 -2.23 -4.13 -18.88
C GLU A 236 -2.55 -5.20 -17.85
N TYR A 237 -2.20 -4.90 -16.59
CA TYR A 237 -2.42 -5.81 -15.46
C TYR A 237 -3.32 -5.16 -14.42
N PRO A 238 -4.18 -5.94 -13.74
CA PRO A 238 -4.97 -5.45 -12.63
C PRO A 238 -4.11 -4.86 -11.52
N HIS A 239 -4.61 -3.86 -10.82
CA HIS A 239 -4.02 -3.36 -9.59
C HIS A 239 -4.41 -4.29 -8.44
N LEU A 240 -3.51 -5.17 -8.03
CA LEU A 240 -3.74 -6.13 -6.94
C LEU A 240 -3.37 -5.55 -5.57
N ALA A 241 -2.36 -4.69 -5.49
CA ALA A 241 -1.74 -4.29 -4.25
C ALA A 241 -2.65 -3.44 -3.35
N SER A 242 -2.65 -3.75 -2.06
CA SER A 242 -3.07 -2.84 -0.99
C SER A 242 -1.82 -2.33 -0.27
N PHE A 243 -1.73 -1.01 -0.13
CA PHE A 243 -0.55 -0.37 0.45
C PHE A 243 -0.68 -0.23 1.96
N MET A 244 0.43 -0.48 2.65
CA MET A 244 0.61 -0.21 4.06
C MET A 244 2.02 0.30 4.32
N ALA A 245 2.23 1.01 5.43
CA ALA A 245 3.55 1.55 5.75
C ALA A 245 3.79 1.67 7.25
N SER A 246 5.06 1.52 7.65
CA SER A 246 5.53 1.89 8.97
C SER A 246 6.37 3.17 8.91
N VAL A 247 6.25 4.04 9.92
CA VAL A 247 7.01 5.30 10.01
C VAL A 247 7.51 5.51 11.43
N ASN A 248 8.78 5.92 11.54
CA ASN A 248 9.36 6.34 12.81
C ASN A 248 9.13 7.84 13.04
N GLY A 249 8.37 8.19 14.10
CA GLY A 249 7.86 9.54 14.34
C GLY A 249 6.55 9.81 13.61
N ASN A 250 6.02 11.03 13.73
CA ASN A 250 4.68 11.36 13.23
C ASN A 250 4.70 12.27 12.00
N ASP A 251 5.79 12.98 11.75
CA ASP A 251 5.94 13.99 10.71
C ASP A 251 6.43 13.37 9.39
N PHE A 252 5.52 12.95 8.52
CA PHE A 252 5.90 12.32 7.24
C PHE A 252 5.16 12.85 6.01
N LEU A 253 4.03 13.56 6.17
CA LEU A 253 3.29 14.13 5.06
C LEU A 253 3.89 15.48 4.64
N THR A 254 4.36 15.59 3.39
CA THR A 254 4.95 16.82 2.86
C THR A 254 3.96 17.67 2.07
N ASP A 255 2.92 17.04 1.51
CA ASP A 255 1.90 17.70 0.71
C ASP A 255 0.52 17.62 1.37
N PRO A 256 -0.07 18.76 1.79
CA PRO A 256 -1.40 18.79 2.38
C PRO A 256 -2.49 18.38 1.40
N THR A 257 -2.22 18.48 0.09
CA THR A 257 -3.20 18.11 -0.93
C THR A 257 -3.14 16.60 -1.19
N GLY A 258 -4.29 15.93 -1.14
CA GLY A 258 -4.38 14.50 -1.41
C GLY A 258 -3.89 13.60 -0.27
N SER A 259 -3.71 14.14 0.95
CA SER A 259 -3.37 13.37 2.16
C SER A 259 -4.42 12.30 2.52
N ARG A 260 -5.64 12.40 1.98
CA ARG A 260 -6.73 11.40 2.11
C ARG A 260 -6.34 9.98 1.66
N ARG A 261 -5.23 9.84 0.91
CA ARG A 261 -4.71 8.53 0.50
C ARG A 261 -3.89 7.84 1.58
N PHE A 262 -3.58 8.55 2.66
CA PHE A 262 -2.88 8.00 3.81
C PHE A 262 -3.83 7.93 5.00
N LEU A 263 -3.83 6.80 5.67
CA LEU A 263 -4.64 6.50 6.85
C LEU A 263 -3.70 6.29 8.05
N PRO A 264 -3.16 7.39 8.63
CA PRO A 264 -2.14 7.30 9.66
C PRO A 264 -2.74 7.13 11.06
N PHE A 265 -2.12 6.23 11.83
CA PHE A 265 -2.40 6.05 13.25
C PHE A 265 -1.10 6.05 14.05
N GLU A 266 -1.04 6.89 15.09
CA GLU A 266 0.08 6.91 16.02
C GLU A 266 -0.06 5.77 17.02
N VAL A 267 0.86 4.82 16.94
CA VAL A 267 0.92 3.63 17.78
C VAL A 267 1.59 3.96 19.11
N LEU A 268 0.91 3.70 20.20
CA LEU A 268 1.44 3.75 21.56
C LEU A 268 2.07 2.41 21.96
N SER A 269 1.37 1.31 21.67
CA SER A 269 1.86 -0.05 21.90
C SER A 269 1.19 -1.07 20.97
N ILE A 270 1.88 -2.17 20.73
CA ILE A 270 1.35 -3.35 20.04
C ILE A 270 1.59 -4.55 20.93
N ASP A 271 0.53 -5.29 21.21
CA ASP A 271 0.59 -6.62 21.80
C ASP A 271 0.92 -7.62 20.68
N ILE A 272 2.21 -7.74 20.37
CA ILE A 272 2.67 -8.54 19.23
C ILE A 272 2.45 -10.03 19.48
N ASP A 273 2.59 -10.48 20.73
CA ASP A 273 2.37 -11.88 21.10
C ASP A 273 0.92 -12.30 20.87
N ARG A 274 -0.02 -11.44 21.19
CA ARG A 274 -1.43 -11.66 20.88
C ARG A 274 -1.70 -11.54 19.38
N ALA A 275 -1.10 -10.55 18.69
CA ALA A 275 -1.33 -10.29 17.28
C ALA A 275 -0.94 -11.47 16.38
N ILE A 276 0.17 -12.16 16.65
CA ILE A 276 0.62 -13.32 15.85
C ILE A 276 -0.29 -14.54 15.95
N TRP A 277 -1.15 -14.60 16.99
CA TRP A 277 -2.13 -15.66 17.18
C TRP A 277 -3.51 -15.32 16.62
N VAL A 278 -3.73 -14.10 16.17
CA VAL A 278 -4.97 -13.75 15.47
C VAL A 278 -5.07 -14.56 14.18
N ASN A 279 -6.18 -15.27 14.03
CA ASN A 279 -6.41 -16.06 12.82
C ASN A 279 -6.85 -15.17 11.67
N MET A 280 -5.92 -14.87 10.76
CA MET A 280 -6.18 -14.01 9.60
C MET A 280 -7.23 -14.58 8.64
N ASP A 281 -7.41 -15.90 8.57
CA ASP A 281 -8.49 -16.49 7.76
C ASP A 281 -9.87 -16.10 8.31
N ARG A 282 -10.04 -16.00 9.63
CA ARG A 282 -11.29 -15.49 10.26
C ARG A 282 -11.49 -14.01 9.98
N VAL A 283 -10.42 -13.20 10.07
CA VAL A 283 -10.45 -11.77 9.76
C VAL A 283 -10.90 -11.54 8.32
N TYR A 284 -10.32 -12.25 7.35
CA TYR A 284 -10.69 -12.10 5.95
C TYR A 284 -12.03 -12.77 5.60
N ALA A 285 -12.44 -13.81 6.30
CA ALA A 285 -13.80 -14.35 6.17
C ALA A 285 -14.85 -13.31 6.60
N GLU A 286 -14.60 -12.60 7.70
CA GLU A 286 -15.45 -11.48 8.17
C GLU A 286 -15.45 -10.33 7.16
N ALA A 287 -14.28 -9.86 6.72
CA ALA A 287 -14.15 -8.78 5.74
C ALA A 287 -14.88 -9.13 4.41
N ARG A 288 -14.77 -10.39 3.94
CA ARG A 288 -15.49 -10.88 2.76
C ARG A 288 -17.00 -10.91 2.98
N THR A 289 -17.44 -11.33 4.15
CA THR A 289 -18.87 -11.34 4.49
C THR A 289 -19.44 -9.92 4.54
N LEU A 290 -18.71 -8.98 5.14
CA LEU A 290 -19.06 -7.56 5.13
C LEU A 290 -19.17 -7.01 3.70
N LEU A 291 -18.20 -7.30 2.85
CA LEU A 291 -18.22 -6.92 1.43
C LEU A 291 -19.45 -7.47 0.72
N SER A 292 -19.76 -8.76 0.89
CA SER A 292 -20.89 -9.43 0.28
C SER A 292 -22.25 -8.86 0.76
N ASN A 293 -22.29 -8.33 1.97
CA ASN A 293 -23.46 -7.68 2.56
C ASN A 293 -23.57 -6.19 2.20
N GLY A 294 -22.70 -5.68 1.32
CA GLY A 294 -22.75 -4.29 0.86
C GLY A 294 -22.16 -3.28 1.83
N PHE A 295 -21.24 -3.72 2.72
CA PHE A 295 -20.55 -2.80 3.61
C PHE A 295 -19.78 -1.75 2.80
N ARG A 296 -19.94 -0.45 3.17
CA ARG A 296 -19.25 0.66 2.53
C ARG A 296 -17.81 0.78 3.04
N TYR A 297 -16.84 0.32 2.26
CA TYR A 297 -15.43 0.35 2.60
C TYR A 297 -14.69 1.61 2.09
N TRP A 298 -15.30 2.40 1.20
CA TRP A 298 -14.74 3.68 0.78
C TRP A 298 -15.16 4.80 1.72
N PHE A 299 -14.40 5.89 1.71
CA PHE A 299 -14.66 7.08 2.51
C PHE A 299 -15.53 8.06 1.73
N ASP A 300 -16.59 8.59 2.36
CA ASP A 300 -17.41 9.66 1.79
C ASP A 300 -16.78 11.04 2.01
N ASP A 301 -17.41 12.10 1.50
CA ASP A 301 -16.85 13.46 1.56
C ASP A 301 -16.66 13.95 3.00
N ALA A 302 -17.58 13.63 3.92
CA ALA A 302 -17.48 14.03 5.32
C ALA A 302 -16.32 13.30 6.03
N GLU A 303 -16.17 12.01 5.79
CA GLU A 303 -15.07 11.21 6.30
C GLU A 303 -13.71 11.65 5.70
N ILE A 304 -13.69 12.05 4.42
CA ILE A 304 -12.49 12.60 3.77
C ILE A 304 -12.09 13.94 4.43
N GLU A 305 -13.04 14.80 4.75
CA GLU A 305 -12.73 16.05 5.48
C GLU A 305 -12.20 15.77 6.88
N GLU A 306 -12.74 14.76 7.57
CA GLU A 306 -12.25 14.33 8.87
C GLU A 306 -10.84 13.74 8.80
N LEU A 307 -10.56 12.89 7.79
CA LEU A 307 -9.22 12.40 7.50
C LEU A 307 -8.24 13.55 7.24
N HIS A 308 -8.64 14.56 6.47
CA HIS A 308 -7.79 15.73 6.24
C HIS A 308 -7.48 16.49 7.53
N ARG A 309 -8.45 16.66 8.43
CA ARG A 309 -8.23 17.29 9.73
C ARG A 309 -7.32 16.43 10.62
N GLY A 310 -7.55 15.13 10.68
CA GLY A 310 -6.70 14.19 11.44
C GLY A 310 -5.27 14.14 10.91
N ASN A 311 -5.11 14.13 9.59
CA ASN A 311 -3.81 14.08 8.92
C ASN A 311 -2.97 15.35 9.11
N ALA A 312 -3.57 16.46 9.52
CA ALA A 312 -2.84 17.70 9.83
C ALA A 312 -1.75 17.49 10.92
N ALA A 313 -1.96 16.56 11.84
CA ALA A 313 -1.00 16.22 12.89
C ALA A 313 0.25 15.49 12.36
N PHE A 314 0.17 14.88 11.17
CA PHE A 314 1.26 14.11 10.55
C PHE A 314 2.02 14.88 9.47
N HIS A 315 1.65 16.14 9.22
CA HIS A 315 2.39 16.98 8.29
C HIS A 315 3.73 17.42 8.86
N VAL A 316 4.78 17.29 8.04
CA VAL A 316 6.11 17.80 8.34
C VAL A 316 6.00 19.27 8.71
N GLN A 317 6.50 19.61 9.88
CA GLN A 317 6.58 21.00 10.29
C GLN A 317 7.74 21.66 9.55
N THR A 318 7.45 22.72 8.80
CA THR A 318 8.50 23.49 8.14
C THR A 318 9.27 24.32 9.16
N ILE A 319 10.55 24.58 8.87
CA ILE A 319 11.38 25.48 9.71
C ILE A 319 10.68 26.83 9.89
N GLU A 320 10.00 27.31 8.85
CA GLU A 320 9.23 28.55 8.89
C GLU A 320 8.09 28.48 9.92
N TYR A 321 7.41 27.32 10.03
CA TYR A 321 6.33 27.14 11.00
C TYR A 321 6.85 27.08 12.44
N GLU A 322 7.94 26.36 12.68
CA GLU A 322 8.58 26.29 14.00
C GLU A 322 9.10 27.66 14.45
N MET A 323 9.79 28.38 13.56
CA MET A 323 10.30 29.70 13.84
C MET A 323 9.18 30.72 14.08
N LEU A 324 8.09 30.61 13.33
CA LEU A 324 6.89 31.41 13.47
C LEU A 324 6.29 31.27 14.89
N LEU A 325 5.98 30.02 15.29
CA LEU A 325 5.39 29.75 16.61
C LEU A 325 6.32 30.09 17.78
N LYS A 326 7.64 30.04 17.56
CA LYS A 326 8.61 30.40 18.56
C LYS A 326 8.70 31.92 18.73
N GLY A 327 8.54 32.70 17.68
CA GLY A 327 8.76 34.14 17.67
C GLY A 327 7.50 35.01 17.74
N PHE A 328 6.34 34.44 17.49
CA PHE A 328 5.11 35.20 17.30
C PHE A 328 3.89 34.49 17.91
N GLU A 329 2.93 35.33 18.36
CA GLU A 329 1.65 34.93 18.91
C GLU A 329 0.49 35.73 18.32
N LYS A 330 -0.74 35.28 18.56
CA LYS A 330 -1.94 36.03 18.18
C LYS A 330 -2.13 37.18 19.17
N PRO A 331 -2.29 38.42 18.70
CA PRO A 331 -2.55 39.52 19.59
C PRO A 331 -3.89 39.35 20.29
N PRO A 332 -4.04 39.89 21.52
CA PRO A 332 -5.31 39.92 22.21
C PRO A 332 -6.34 40.78 21.45
N GLU A 333 -7.63 40.46 21.57
CA GLU A 333 -8.71 41.10 20.79
C GLU A 333 -8.69 42.61 20.76
N HIS A 334 -8.27 43.27 21.86
CA HIS A 334 -8.19 44.72 21.97
C HIS A 334 -6.99 45.34 21.23
N ALA A 335 -5.97 44.58 20.88
CA ALA A 335 -4.75 45.04 20.22
C ALA A 335 -4.68 44.69 18.73
N VAL A 336 -5.72 44.06 18.17
CA VAL A 336 -5.76 43.54 16.80
C VAL A 336 -5.55 44.62 15.71
N THR A 337 -5.90 45.88 16.00
CA THR A 337 -5.74 47.01 15.04
C THR A 337 -4.30 47.47 14.86
N ASP A 338 -3.44 47.30 15.85
CA ASP A 338 -2.07 47.81 15.86
C ASP A 338 -1.01 46.74 15.49
N CYS A 339 -1.38 45.49 15.57
CA CYS A 339 -0.50 44.37 15.31
C CYS A 339 -0.64 43.89 13.87
N PHE A 340 0.12 44.50 12.95
CA PHE A 340 0.10 44.14 11.50
C PHE A 340 1.54 44.07 10.97
N MET A 341 1.89 42.93 10.39
CA MET A 341 3.17 42.72 9.72
C MET A 341 2.97 42.06 8.37
N THR A 342 3.74 42.44 7.36
CA THR A 342 3.84 41.77 6.08
C THR A 342 4.64 40.46 6.22
N THR A 343 4.50 39.54 5.29
CA THR A 343 5.30 38.30 5.29
C THR A 343 6.80 38.60 5.22
N VAL A 344 7.19 39.65 4.51
CA VAL A 344 8.59 40.09 4.38
C VAL A 344 9.12 40.59 5.73
N GLU A 345 8.38 41.46 6.43
CA GLU A 345 8.77 41.94 7.75
C GLU A 345 8.91 40.83 8.79
N ILE A 346 8.03 39.82 8.73
CA ILE A 346 8.13 38.62 9.58
C ILE A 346 9.41 37.83 9.25
N LEU A 347 9.71 37.63 7.96
CA LEU A 347 10.93 36.95 7.52
C LEU A 347 12.19 37.73 7.93
N ASP A 348 12.22 39.03 7.75
CA ASP A 348 13.37 39.86 8.10
C ASP A 348 13.63 39.85 9.62
N TYR A 349 12.56 39.87 10.43
CA TYR A 349 12.68 39.69 11.88
C TYR A 349 13.29 38.33 12.22
N LEU A 350 12.79 37.22 11.65
CA LEU A 350 13.32 35.88 11.93
C LEU A 350 14.75 35.68 11.42
N ARG A 351 15.09 36.23 10.25
CA ARG A 351 16.45 36.21 9.68
C ARG A 351 17.46 37.02 10.52
N SER A 352 17.01 38.01 11.25
CA SER A 352 17.92 38.77 12.15
C SER A 352 18.45 37.93 13.32
N TYR A 353 17.80 36.77 13.61
CA TYR A 353 18.18 35.87 14.70
C TYR A 353 18.64 34.48 14.20
N SER A 354 18.59 34.21 12.88
CA SER A 354 19.00 32.94 12.34
C SER A 354 19.62 33.09 10.95
N SER A 355 20.60 32.24 10.62
CA SER A 355 21.19 32.15 9.28
C SER A 355 20.38 31.24 8.33
N LEU A 356 19.18 30.87 8.73
CA LEU A 356 18.34 29.93 7.96
C LEU A 356 17.76 30.58 6.70
N ASN A 357 17.75 29.86 5.61
CA ASN A 357 17.16 30.32 4.36
C ASN A 357 15.63 30.09 4.39
N LEU A 358 14.89 31.07 4.90
CA LEU A 358 13.44 31.03 5.03
C LEU A 358 12.77 31.51 3.75
N SER A 359 11.74 30.78 3.30
CA SER A 359 10.98 31.06 2.09
C SER A 359 9.70 31.84 2.36
N GLU A 360 9.45 32.91 1.59
CA GLU A 360 8.22 33.71 1.71
C GLU A 360 6.96 32.87 1.46
N LYS A 361 6.98 31.98 0.46
CA LYS A 361 5.87 31.09 0.16
C LYS A 361 5.55 30.17 1.35
N ARG A 362 6.58 29.52 1.92
CA ARG A 362 6.42 28.61 3.07
C ARG A 362 6.00 29.37 4.33
N MET A 363 6.51 30.59 4.54
CA MET A 363 6.07 31.43 5.64
C MET A 363 4.59 31.80 5.50
N GLY A 364 4.12 32.14 4.32
CA GLY A 364 2.70 32.40 4.06
C GLY A 364 1.81 31.16 4.31
N GLU A 365 2.31 29.95 4.01
CA GLU A 365 1.64 28.68 4.33
C GLU A 365 1.65 28.42 5.85
N ALA A 366 2.76 28.68 6.53
CA ALA A 366 2.90 28.57 7.98
C ALA A 366 1.94 29.48 8.73
N LEU A 367 1.81 30.73 8.31
CA LEU A 367 0.91 31.73 8.90
C LEU A 367 -0.57 31.30 8.78
N ARG A 368 -0.97 30.78 7.62
CA ARG A 368 -2.33 30.22 7.43
C ARG A 368 -2.56 29.00 8.33
N LYS A 369 -1.58 28.08 8.39
CA LYS A 369 -1.63 26.86 9.21
C LYS A 369 -1.74 27.18 10.71
N ALA A 370 -1.01 28.20 11.17
CA ALA A 370 -1.08 28.68 12.56
C ALA A 370 -2.39 29.47 12.85
N GLY A 371 -3.20 29.72 11.83
CA GLY A 371 -4.49 30.42 11.97
C GLY A 371 -4.34 31.92 12.27
N PHE A 372 -3.27 32.55 11.78
CA PHE A 372 -3.17 33.98 11.78
C PHE A 372 -4.09 34.63 10.76
N GLU A 373 -4.74 35.74 11.11
CA GLU A 373 -5.68 36.40 10.23
C GLU A 373 -4.93 37.25 9.19
N ARG A 374 -5.28 37.11 7.92
CA ARG A 374 -4.75 37.94 6.84
C ARG A 374 -5.62 39.16 6.64
N ARG A 375 -5.04 40.36 6.68
CA ARG A 375 -5.71 41.64 6.44
C ARG A 375 -4.99 42.47 5.38
N SER A 376 -5.69 43.49 4.86
CA SER A 376 -5.10 44.52 4.03
C SER A 376 -5.17 45.88 4.75
N LYS A 377 -4.08 46.64 4.67
CA LYS A 377 -3.98 48.01 5.17
C LYS A 377 -3.57 48.92 4.01
N ARG A 378 -4.13 50.12 3.90
CA ARG A 378 -3.66 51.10 2.91
C ARG A 378 -2.43 51.84 3.42
N VAL A 379 -1.35 51.77 2.67
CA VAL A 379 -0.11 52.52 2.92
C VAL A 379 0.15 53.36 1.69
N ASN A 380 0.24 54.67 1.88
CA ASN A 380 0.42 55.65 0.78
C ASN A 380 -0.59 55.45 -0.39
N GLY A 381 -1.86 55.15 -0.07
CA GLY A 381 -2.92 54.95 -1.03
C GLY A 381 -2.99 53.57 -1.66
N ASN A 382 -1.99 52.72 -1.53
CA ASN A 382 -1.90 51.37 -2.09
C ASN A 382 -2.29 50.32 -1.03
N PRO A 383 -3.01 49.24 -1.41
CA PRO A 383 -3.32 48.13 -0.52
C PRO A 383 -2.07 47.29 -0.27
N VAL A 384 -1.69 47.16 1.00
CA VAL A 384 -0.63 46.25 1.44
C VAL A 384 -1.29 45.09 2.20
N TYR A 385 -0.94 43.87 1.85
CA TYR A 385 -1.45 42.67 2.50
C TYR A 385 -0.46 42.19 3.56
N GLY A 386 -0.97 41.86 4.74
CA GLY A 386 -0.19 41.36 5.86
C GLY A 386 -1.02 40.51 6.81
N TRP A 387 -0.51 40.30 7.97
CA TRP A 387 -1.05 39.37 8.97
C TRP A 387 -1.23 40.09 10.29
N VAL A 388 -2.27 39.74 11.01
CA VAL A 388 -2.52 40.18 12.38
C VAL A 388 -1.69 39.31 13.33
N ILE A 389 -0.56 39.83 13.79
CA ILE A 389 0.47 39.04 14.48
C ILE A 389 1.29 39.91 15.41
N GLU A 390 1.65 39.38 16.58
CA GLU A 390 2.46 40.05 17.60
C GLU A 390 3.73 39.28 17.92
N LYS A 391 4.83 39.99 18.23
CA LYS A 391 6.09 39.36 18.62
C LYS A 391 6.00 38.89 20.06
N ILE A 392 6.42 37.68 20.36
CA ILE A 392 6.49 37.16 21.72
C ILE A 392 7.51 37.98 22.53
N THR A 393 7.11 38.43 23.73
CA THR A 393 7.93 39.20 24.65
C THR A 393 7.99 38.44 25.99
N PRO A 394 9.18 38.18 26.57
CA PRO A 394 10.53 38.53 26.07
C PRO A 394 10.91 37.75 24.80
N ASN A 395 11.80 38.33 23.99
CA ASN A 395 12.19 37.75 22.71
C ASN A 395 12.85 36.36 22.91
N PRO A 396 12.26 35.26 22.44
CA PRO A 396 12.76 33.90 22.68
C PRO A 396 14.05 33.55 21.94
N PHE A 397 14.46 34.38 20.97
CA PHE A 397 15.70 34.16 20.20
C PHE A 397 16.91 34.86 20.83
N VAL A 398 16.72 35.68 21.85
CA VAL A 398 17.82 36.32 22.60
C VAL A 398 18.10 35.47 23.83
N SER A 399 19.24 34.78 23.84
CA SER A 399 19.76 34.17 25.06
C SER A 399 20.12 35.29 26.06
N TYR A 400 19.33 35.45 27.11
CA TYR A 400 19.78 36.22 28.25
C TYR A 400 20.93 35.43 28.88
N GLY A 401 22.18 35.87 28.64
CA GLY A 401 23.34 35.34 29.34
C GLY A 401 23.11 35.54 30.84
N LEU A 402 22.98 34.40 31.56
CA LEU A 402 23.16 34.33 33.01
C LEU A 402 24.64 34.09 33.29
#